data_6e0e38683ec13a66293b59098290fd67
#
_entry.id   6e0e38683ec13a66293b59098290fd67
#
_cell.length_a   1.000
_cell.length_b   1.000
_cell.length_c   1.000
_cell.angle_alpha   90.00
_cell.angle_beta   90.00
_cell.angle_gamma   90.00
#
_symmetry.space_group_name_H-M   'P 1'
#
loop_
_entity.id
_entity.type
_entity.pdbx_description
1 polymer ?
#
loop_
_entity_poly.entity_id
_entity_poly.type
_entity_poly.pdbx_seq_one_letter_code
_entity_poly.pdbx_strand_id
1 'polypeptide(L)'
;MKKMPFIALAALLAGCCCNTDDVRPFGVTKFGEKASLYTLKGPDGLVLEVTDFGGRLVRCWAPGRDGKKADVTLGWNTVGEYETLGFSMGTLIGRYGNRIADGKFALDGKVWQLPINETNPAPRHCNLHGGPDGWDSKVWKASEYDGKRLVLTLVSPDGDMGFPGTVTMKVTYTVLPQNIWRVEYEATTDKPTVINPTHHSYWNLAGEASGNVLGQLLMVNADKYTQTDAGLIPTKDAAVDGTGFDFRKARPIGAMAEWMAAQDSLKPMDNWYDHNFVLNGRIGEMKLACEMSDPKSGRVLEIWTTEPCMQMYGAQNMTAELPAKEKGGTLCQFAGVALETQHYPDSPNRPDFPSIVLRPGETFRSTTEYRFGVR
;
A
#
# COMPACT_ATOMS: atom_id res chain seq x y z
N MET A 1 35.66 64.60 -2.82
CA MET A 1 35.61 63.19 -2.43
C MET A 1 34.22 62.93 -1.85
N LYS A 2 33.31 62.36 -2.65
CA LYS A 2 31.93 62.02 -2.22
C LYS A 2 31.90 60.57 -1.72
N LYS A 3 31.49 60.38 -0.45
CA LYS A 3 31.29 59.08 0.16
C LYS A 3 29.96 58.49 -0.36
N MET A 4 30.02 57.31 -0.98
CA MET A 4 28.84 56.48 -1.30
C MET A 4 28.42 55.67 -0.05
N PRO A 5 27.12 55.52 0.24
CA PRO A 5 26.66 54.69 1.32
C PRO A 5 26.59 53.20 0.84
N PHE A 6 27.10 52.29 1.68
CA PHE A 6 26.88 50.84 1.54
C PHE A 6 25.43 50.54 1.94
N ILE A 7 24.68 49.98 0.99
CA ILE A 7 23.36 49.34 1.27
C ILE A 7 23.62 47.90 1.63
N ALA A 8 23.42 47.54 2.87
CA ALA A 8 23.42 46.13 3.31
C ALA A 8 22.12 45.49 2.89
N LEU A 9 22.20 44.51 1.97
CA LEU A 9 21.09 43.68 1.55
C LEU A 9 20.87 42.59 2.63
N ALA A 10 19.87 42.78 3.48
CA ALA A 10 19.45 41.77 4.43
C ALA A 10 18.70 40.67 3.67
N ALA A 11 19.33 39.50 3.51
CA ALA A 11 18.67 38.29 3.05
C ALA A 11 17.69 37.81 4.11
N LEU A 12 16.39 37.94 3.87
CA LEU A 12 15.36 37.26 4.65
C LEU A 12 15.44 35.76 4.35
N LEU A 13 16.06 35.03 5.25
CA LEU A 13 15.88 33.58 5.36
C LEU A 13 14.45 33.35 5.85
N ALA A 14 13.54 33.04 4.96
CA ALA A 14 12.24 32.49 5.30
C ALA A 14 12.48 31.10 5.92
N GLY A 15 12.66 31.06 7.23
CA GLY A 15 12.66 29.83 8.00
C GLY A 15 11.28 29.21 7.89
N CYS A 16 11.18 28.07 7.22
CA CYS A 16 10.02 27.20 7.27
C CYS A 16 9.88 26.76 8.74
N CYS A 17 8.94 27.37 9.48
CA CYS A 17 8.57 26.92 10.82
C CYS A 17 7.85 25.58 10.68
N CYS A 18 8.60 24.47 10.67
CA CYS A 18 8.04 23.17 10.99
C CYS A 18 7.49 23.23 12.40
N ASN A 19 6.19 23.12 12.56
CA ASN A 19 5.55 23.03 13.87
C ASN A 19 6.06 21.73 14.52
N THR A 20 6.77 21.83 15.64
CA THR A 20 7.35 20.69 16.35
C THR A 20 6.29 19.67 16.81
N ASP A 21 5.02 20.08 16.86
CA ASP A 21 3.88 19.24 17.22
C ASP A 21 3.46 18.26 16.10
N ASP A 22 3.90 18.48 14.86
CA ASP A 22 3.55 17.65 13.70
C ASP A 22 4.48 16.43 13.52
N VAL A 23 5.57 16.35 14.32
CA VAL A 23 6.46 15.18 14.39
C VAL A 23 6.57 14.74 15.84
N ARG A 24 6.21 13.51 16.14
CA ARG A 24 6.22 12.97 17.50
C ARG A 24 6.78 11.55 17.55
N PRO A 25 7.33 11.11 18.70
CA PRO A 25 7.74 9.72 18.88
C PRO A 25 6.56 8.77 18.61
N PHE A 26 6.83 7.68 17.89
CA PHE A 26 5.84 6.63 17.63
C PHE A 26 6.11 5.36 18.42
N GLY A 27 7.36 5.09 18.76
CA GLY A 27 7.78 3.96 19.56
C GLY A 27 9.21 3.54 19.31
N VAL A 28 9.53 2.35 19.76
CA VAL A 28 10.84 1.72 19.58
C VAL A 28 10.62 0.31 19.09
N THR A 29 11.33 -0.10 18.04
CA THR A 29 11.23 -1.43 17.44
C THR A 29 11.85 -2.49 18.37
N LYS A 30 11.54 -3.76 18.13
CA LYS A 30 12.19 -4.91 18.80
C LYS A 30 13.72 -4.92 18.67
N PHE A 31 14.26 -4.18 17.69
CA PHE A 31 15.71 -4.03 17.46
C PHE A 31 16.29 -2.77 18.13
N GLY A 32 15.49 -1.99 18.89
CA GLY A 32 15.92 -0.79 19.59
C GLY A 32 15.95 0.49 18.74
N GLU A 33 15.46 0.47 17.49
CA GLU A 33 15.39 1.63 16.64
C GLU A 33 14.19 2.52 17.02
N LYS A 34 14.39 3.83 17.06
CA LYS A 34 13.33 4.81 17.38
C LYS A 34 12.56 5.17 16.14
N ALA A 35 11.24 5.04 16.19
CA ALA A 35 10.33 5.46 15.14
C ALA A 35 9.62 6.76 15.48
N SER A 36 9.32 7.55 14.45
CA SER A 36 8.62 8.82 14.53
C SER A 36 7.31 8.76 13.77
N LEU A 37 6.35 9.60 14.14
CA LEU A 37 5.08 9.80 13.45
C LEU A 37 5.02 11.23 12.92
N TYR A 38 4.71 11.37 11.64
CA TYR A 38 4.65 12.63 10.89
C TYR A 38 3.21 12.92 10.52
N THR A 39 2.75 14.16 10.72
CA THR A 39 1.41 14.61 10.33
C THR A 39 1.48 15.44 9.07
N LEU A 40 0.85 15.00 7.98
CA LEU A 40 0.74 15.74 6.73
C LEU A 40 -0.67 16.31 6.61
N LYS A 41 -0.80 17.62 6.30
CA LYS A 41 -2.08 18.34 6.26
C LYS A 41 -2.31 18.96 4.89
N GLY A 42 -3.38 18.57 4.24
CA GLY A 42 -3.84 19.18 2.99
C GLY A 42 -4.66 20.46 3.22
N PRO A 43 -4.74 21.34 2.23
CA PRO A 43 -5.50 22.58 2.34
C PRO A 43 -7.02 22.34 2.42
N ASP A 44 -7.51 21.25 1.87
CA ASP A 44 -8.94 20.95 1.75
C ASP A 44 -9.46 19.95 2.79
N GLY A 45 -8.65 19.69 3.81
CA GLY A 45 -9.08 18.98 5.00
C GLY A 45 -8.54 17.56 5.15
N LEU A 46 -7.94 16.95 4.14
CA LEU A 46 -7.25 15.66 4.28
C LEU A 46 -6.08 15.78 5.26
N VAL A 47 -6.01 14.86 6.21
CA VAL A 47 -4.89 14.75 7.16
C VAL A 47 -4.40 13.32 7.20
N LEU A 48 -3.09 13.13 7.07
CA LEU A 48 -2.45 11.82 7.17
C LEU A 48 -1.51 11.81 8.37
N GLU A 49 -1.46 10.69 9.07
CA GLU A 49 -0.40 10.38 10.01
C GLU A 49 0.42 9.20 9.45
N VAL A 50 1.71 9.44 9.22
CA VAL A 50 2.64 8.49 8.63
C VAL A 50 3.80 8.24 9.58
N THR A 51 4.15 6.98 9.85
CA THR A 51 5.36 6.63 10.60
C THR A 51 6.49 6.20 9.66
N ASP A 52 7.72 6.53 10.04
CA ASP A 52 8.93 6.02 9.38
C ASP A 52 9.17 4.52 9.64
N PHE A 53 8.48 3.89 10.59
CA PHE A 53 8.48 2.45 10.77
C PHE A 53 7.65 1.77 9.69
N GLY A 54 8.31 1.16 8.71
CA GLY A 54 7.71 0.57 7.51
C GLY A 54 7.06 1.58 6.57
N GLY A 55 7.29 2.90 6.76
CA GLY A 55 6.65 3.96 5.97
C GLY A 55 5.12 3.94 6.04
N ARG A 56 4.55 3.49 7.16
CA ARG A 56 3.11 3.19 7.29
C ARG A 56 2.23 4.43 7.34
N LEU A 57 1.14 4.39 6.58
CA LEU A 57 -0.01 5.23 6.83
C LEU A 57 -0.74 4.70 8.08
N VAL A 58 -0.62 5.43 9.18
CA VAL A 58 -1.26 5.07 10.46
C VAL A 58 -2.70 5.55 10.51
N ARG A 59 -2.96 6.79 10.03
CA ARG A 59 -4.30 7.38 9.97
C ARG A 59 -4.49 8.18 8.70
N CYS A 60 -5.74 8.18 8.21
CA CYS A 60 -6.20 8.98 7.10
C CYS A 60 -7.54 9.64 7.44
N TRP A 61 -7.51 10.90 7.84
CA TRP A 61 -8.71 11.66 8.18
C TRP A 61 -9.29 12.31 6.92
N ALA A 62 -10.39 11.73 6.41
CA ALA A 62 -11.08 12.23 5.22
C ALA A 62 -12.45 12.84 5.60
N PRO A 63 -12.87 13.98 4.98
CA PRO A 63 -14.16 14.58 5.23
C PRO A 63 -15.30 13.74 4.65
N GLY A 64 -16.44 13.71 5.34
CA GLY A 64 -17.69 13.13 4.86
C GLY A 64 -18.68 14.19 4.37
N ARG A 65 -19.85 13.75 3.89
CA ARG A 65 -20.94 14.61 3.40
C ARG A 65 -21.42 15.64 4.43
N ASP A 66 -21.38 15.30 5.71
CA ASP A 66 -21.73 16.19 6.82
C ASP A 66 -20.57 17.12 7.24
N GLY A 67 -19.45 17.11 6.51
CA GLY A 67 -18.24 17.86 6.81
C GLY A 67 -17.39 17.27 7.96
N LYS A 68 -17.86 16.23 8.64
CA LYS A 68 -17.08 15.58 9.69
C LYS A 68 -16.04 14.66 9.09
N LYS A 69 -14.86 14.68 9.67
CA LYS A 69 -13.76 13.79 9.29
C LYS A 69 -13.89 12.46 10.03
N ALA A 70 -13.52 11.36 9.36
CA ALA A 70 -13.29 10.07 9.98
C ALA A 70 -11.92 9.54 9.54
N ASP A 71 -11.29 8.76 10.40
CA ASP A 71 -10.13 7.96 10.03
C ASP A 71 -10.62 6.78 9.19
N VAL A 72 -10.25 6.76 7.92
CA VAL A 72 -10.77 5.81 6.92
C VAL A 72 -9.78 4.68 6.60
N THR A 73 -8.72 4.52 7.40
CA THR A 73 -7.77 3.42 7.23
C THR A 73 -7.61 2.61 8.51
N LEU A 74 -7.38 1.30 8.37
CA LEU A 74 -7.04 0.44 9.51
C LEU A 74 -5.57 0.62 9.90
N GLY A 75 -5.24 0.39 11.16
CA GLY A 75 -3.88 0.46 11.67
C GLY A 75 -3.79 0.23 13.16
N TRP A 76 -2.60 0.46 13.70
CA TRP A 76 -2.30 0.33 15.12
C TRP A 76 -1.72 1.64 15.69
N ASN A 77 -1.75 1.80 17.00
CA ASN A 77 -1.31 3.04 17.66
C ASN A 77 0.19 3.05 17.99
N THR A 78 0.84 1.90 18.00
CA THR A 78 2.24 1.77 18.45
C THR A 78 3.04 0.81 17.58
N VAL A 79 4.37 0.97 17.58
CA VAL A 79 5.29 0.02 16.93
C VAL A 79 5.07 -1.40 17.44
N GLY A 80 4.94 -1.59 18.78
CA GLY A 80 4.75 -2.90 19.37
C GLY A 80 3.48 -3.62 18.91
N GLU A 81 2.38 -2.89 18.69
CA GLU A 81 1.15 -3.46 18.12
C GLU A 81 1.37 -3.90 16.67
N TYR A 82 2.08 -3.12 15.84
CA TYR A 82 2.43 -3.53 14.47
C TYR A 82 3.32 -4.77 14.43
N GLU A 83 4.27 -4.90 15.37
CA GLU A 83 5.16 -6.07 15.45
C GLU A 83 4.46 -7.33 15.95
N THR A 84 3.36 -7.22 16.69
CA THR A 84 2.68 -8.35 17.36
C THR A 84 1.37 -8.76 16.71
N LEU A 85 0.59 -7.82 16.17
CA LEU A 85 -0.75 -8.07 15.65
C LEU A 85 -0.77 -8.36 14.13
N GLY A 86 0.28 -7.98 13.42
CA GLY A 86 0.47 -8.35 12.01
C GLY A 86 -0.41 -7.59 11.01
N PHE A 87 -0.84 -8.28 9.95
CA PHE A 87 -1.68 -7.82 8.83
C PHE A 87 -1.05 -6.78 7.91
N SER A 88 0.22 -6.43 8.05
CA SER A 88 0.91 -5.43 7.18
C SER A 88 0.15 -4.12 6.98
N MET A 89 -0.66 -3.70 7.96
CA MET A 89 -1.54 -2.54 7.84
C MET A 89 -0.77 -1.25 7.52
N GLY A 90 -1.16 -0.62 6.42
CA GLY A 90 -0.69 0.69 6.00
C GLY A 90 0.77 0.77 5.59
N THR A 91 1.49 -0.33 5.44
CA THR A 91 2.94 -0.35 5.24
C THR A 91 3.37 -0.24 3.78
N LEU A 92 4.59 0.23 3.57
CA LEU A 92 5.34 0.03 2.34
C LEU A 92 5.84 -1.40 2.29
N ILE A 93 5.44 -2.11 1.25
CA ILE A 93 5.84 -3.48 0.97
C ILE A 93 7.03 -3.50 0.02
N GLY A 94 7.98 -4.37 0.27
CA GLY A 94 9.15 -4.62 -0.58
C GLY A 94 10.18 -5.54 0.10
N ARG A 95 11.18 -5.97 -0.67
CA ARG A 95 11.56 -5.55 -2.03
C ARG A 95 10.55 -5.99 -3.11
N TYR A 96 9.81 -7.08 -2.86
CA TYR A 96 8.82 -7.62 -3.76
C TYR A 96 7.48 -7.79 -3.06
N GLY A 97 6.47 -7.04 -3.48
CA GLY A 97 5.10 -7.15 -3.00
C GLY A 97 4.41 -8.39 -3.53
N ASN A 98 3.47 -8.94 -2.74
CA ASN A 98 2.80 -10.18 -3.02
C ASN A 98 3.77 -11.39 -3.04
N ARG A 99 3.48 -12.46 -3.77
CA ARG A 99 4.09 -13.79 -3.67
C ARG A 99 5.15 -14.04 -4.73
N ILE A 100 6.22 -14.75 -4.33
CA ILE A 100 7.16 -15.45 -5.22
C ILE A 100 7.09 -16.94 -4.84
N ALA A 101 6.66 -17.77 -5.77
CA ALA A 101 6.47 -19.22 -5.58
C ALA A 101 7.76 -19.88 -5.11
N ASP A 102 7.66 -20.78 -4.11
CA ASP A 102 8.79 -21.48 -3.49
C ASP A 102 9.93 -20.57 -3.00
N GLY A 103 9.68 -19.23 -2.93
CA GLY A 103 10.72 -18.25 -2.65
C GLY A 103 11.87 -18.29 -3.64
N LYS A 104 11.65 -18.74 -4.88
CA LYS A 104 12.69 -18.92 -5.89
C LYS A 104 12.42 -18.12 -7.15
N PHE A 105 13.49 -17.59 -7.74
CA PHE A 105 13.44 -17.04 -9.09
C PHE A 105 14.79 -17.15 -9.77
N ALA A 106 14.79 -17.15 -11.10
CA ALA A 106 16.00 -17.10 -11.91
C ALA A 106 16.23 -15.69 -12.45
N LEU A 107 17.46 -15.20 -12.33
CA LEU A 107 17.90 -13.91 -12.89
C LEU A 107 19.30 -14.05 -13.43
N ASP A 108 19.49 -13.70 -14.70
CA ASP A 108 20.78 -13.76 -15.42
C ASP A 108 21.50 -15.13 -15.26
N GLY A 109 20.75 -16.23 -15.39
CA GLY A 109 21.27 -17.60 -15.32
C GLY A 109 21.57 -18.13 -13.91
N LYS A 110 21.32 -17.33 -12.88
CA LYS A 110 21.47 -17.74 -11.48
C LYS A 110 20.11 -17.87 -10.81
N VAL A 111 19.93 -18.95 -10.04
CA VAL A 111 18.74 -19.14 -9.18
C VAL A 111 18.99 -18.47 -7.84
N TRP A 112 18.05 -17.67 -7.40
CA TRP A 112 18.04 -17.01 -6.11
C TRP A 112 17.01 -17.67 -5.20
N GLN A 113 17.36 -17.87 -3.92
CA GLN A 113 16.49 -18.43 -2.89
C GLN A 113 16.21 -17.38 -1.84
N LEU A 114 14.93 -17.11 -1.62
CA LEU A 114 14.39 -16.22 -0.60
C LEU A 114 13.85 -17.03 0.58
N PRO A 115 13.75 -16.46 1.78
CA PRO A 115 13.04 -17.09 2.91
C PRO A 115 11.59 -17.37 2.54
N ILE A 116 11.10 -18.53 2.97
CA ILE A 116 9.68 -18.86 2.95
C ILE A 116 9.06 -18.32 4.23
N ASN A 117 8.07 -17.46 4.11
CA ASN A 117 7.36 -16.87 5.25
C ASN A 117 5.83 -17.01 5.18
N GLU A 118 5.30 -17.63 4.12
CA GLU A 118 3.90 -18.04 4.05
C GLU A 118 3.80 -19.55 3.76
N THR A 119 3.33 -20.31 4.76
CA THR A 119 3.18 -21.77 4.69
C THR A 119 1.80 -22.24 5.14
N ASN A 120 0.95 -21.33 5.62
CA ASN A 120 -0.39 -21.64 6.14
C ASN A 120 -1.44 -20.73 5.54
N PRO A 121 -2.63 -21.25 5.19
CA PRO A 121 -2.94 -22.70 5.17
C PRO A 121 -2.20 -23.41 4.03
N ALA A 122 -1.89 -24.70 4.22
CA ALA A 122 -1.34 -25.51 3.14
C ALA A 122 -2.33 -25.53 1.94
N PRO A 123 -1.86 -25.54 0.67
CA PRO A 123 -0.48 -25.79 0.23
C PRO A 123 0.38 -24.52 0.02
N ARG A 124 0.10 -23.39 0.69
CA ARG A 124 0.91 -22.16 0.53
C ARG A 124 2.37 -22.44 0.85
N HIS A 125 3.26 -22.03 -0.04
CA HIS A 125 4.71 -22.17 0.13
C HIS A 125 5.40 -21.12 -0.73
N CYS A 126 5.59 -19.90 -0.17
CA CYS A 126 6.13 -18.79 -0.94
C CYS A 126 6.88 -17.76 -0.07
N ASN A 127 7.64 -16.91 -0.72
CA ASN A 127 8.05 -15.63 -0.13
C ASN A 127 6.89 -14.64 -0.35
N LEU A 128 6.41 -14.06 0.73
CA LEU A 128 5.34 -13.05 0.73
C LEU A 128 5.93 -11.72 1.20
N HIS A 129 5.63 -10.65 0.48
CA HIS A 129 5.91 -9.27 0.84
C HIS A 129 7.39 -8.96 1.15
N GLY A 130 8.31 -9.68 0.48
CA GLY A 130 9.75 -9.49 0.63
C GLY A 130 10.38 -10.26 1.79
N GLY A 131 9.60 -11.10 2.50
CA GLY A 131 10.12 -11.99 3.54
C GLY A 131 9.81 -11.54 4.97
N PRO A 132 10.26 -12.29 5.99
CA PRO A 132 9.88 -12.10 7.39
C PRO A 132 10.37 -10.78 8.00
N ASP A 133 11.47 -10.23 7.49
CA ASP A 133 12.01 -8.94 7.88
C ASP A 133 12.11 -8.00 6.66
N GLY A 134 11.04 -7.93 5.87
CA GLY A 134 10.88 -7.07 4.71
C GLY A 134 10.93 -5.57 5.04
N TRP A 135 10.60 -4.75 4.08
CA TRP A 135 10.64 -3.28 4.23
C TRP A 135 9.66 -2.75 5.28
N ASP A 136 8.63 -3.50 5.57
CA ASP A 136 7.62 -3.22 6.58
C ASP A 136 8.16 -3.29 8.02
N SER A 137 9.25 -4.01 8.27
CA SER A 137 9.91 -4.12 9.59
C SER A 137 11.03 -3.12 9.83
N LYS A 138 11.36 -2.26 8.84
CA LYS A 138 12.48 -1.34 8.89
C LYS A 138 12.05 0.08 9.31
N VAL A 139 12.92 0.80 10.00
CA VAL A 139 12.78 2.25 10.19
C VAL A 139 13.43 2.94 8.99
N TRP A 140 12.63 3.67 8.23
CA TRP A 140 13.07 4.41 7.05
C TRP A 140 13.66 5.77 7.47
N LYS A 141 14.67 6.22 6.75
CA LYS A 141 15.25 7.53 6.99
C LYS A 141 14.36 8.62 6.38
N ALA A 142 13.73 9.44 7.22
CA ALA A 142 13.09 10.67 6.79
C ALA A 142 14.15 11.72 6.43
N SER A 143 14.13 12.24 5.20
CA SER A 143 15.12 13.19 4.68
C SER A 143 14.54 14.58 4.45
N GLU A 144 13.25 14.69 4.18
CA GLU A 144 12.52 15.95 3.96
C GLU A 144 11.14 15.87 4.60
N TYR A 145 10.74 16.92 5.29
CA TYR A 145 9.40 17.07 5.86
C TYR A 145 9.03 18.55 5.98
N ASP A 146 7.85 18.92 5.45
CA ASP A 146 7.35 20.31 5.48
C ASP A 146 5.88 20.45 5.93
N GLY A 147 5.31 19.37 6.50
CA GLY A 147 3.90 19.32 6.92
C GLY A 147 2.90 18.95 5.80
N LYS A 148 3.34 18.88 4.55
CA LYS A 148 2.54 18.42 3.38
C LYS A 148 3.25 17.34 2.60
N ARG A 149 4.57 17.29 2.68
CA ARG A 149 5.45 16.36 1.99
C ARG A 149 6.37 15.67 2.99
N LEU A 150 6.55 14.37 2.83
CA LEU A 150 7.49 13.54 3.57
C LEU A 150 8.26 12.66 2.59
N VAL A 151 9.59 12.68 2.65
CA VAL A 151 10.46 11.81 1.86
C VAL A 151 11.10 10.79 2.79
N LEU A 152 10.85 9.52 2.51
CA LEU A 152 11.41 8.37 3.20
C LEU A 152 12.39 7.64 2.28
N THR A 153 13.55 7.26 2.80
CA THR A 153 14.57 6.51 2.06
C THR A 153 14.96 5.27 2.84
N LEU A 154 15.06 4.14 2.13
CA LEU A 154 15.57 2.88 2.66
C LEU A 154 16.68 2.37 1.74
N VAL A 155 17.79 1.94 2.34
CA VAL A 155 18.83 1.16 1.65
C VAL A 155 18.68 -0.29 2.06
N SER A 156 18.24 -1.14 1.12
CA SER A 156 18.16 -2.59 1.26
C SER A 156 19.42 -3.21 0.68
N PRO A 157 20.34 -3.75 1.50
CA PRO A 157 21.67 -4.18 1.04
C PRO A 157 21.60 -5.42 0.13
N ASP A 158 22.70 -5.69 -0.57
CA ASP A 158 22.87 -6.92 -1.36
C ASP A 158 22.70 -8.15 -0.46
N GLY A 159 21.79 -9.05 -0.81
CA GLY A 159 21.43 -10.24 -0.02
C GLY A 159 20.37 -10.01 1.05
N ASP A 160 19.82 -8.80 1.19
CA ASP A 160 18.71 -8.53 2.10
C ASP A 160 17.51 -9.44 1.76
N MET A 161 17.06 -10.25 2.70
CA MET A 161 16.05 -11.31 2.49
C MET A 161 16.35 -12.21 1.26
N GLY A 162 17.64 -12.40 0.89
CA GLY A 162 18.07 -13.22 -0.23
C GLY A 162 18.02 -12.54 -1.60
N PHE A 163 17.53 -11.31 -1.70
CA PHE A 163 17.48 -10.58 -2.97
C PHE A 163 18.87 -10.05 -3.39
N PRO A 164 19.24 -10.15 -4.70
CA PRO A 164 20.49 -9.59 -5.20
C PRO A 164 20.48 -8.06 -5.28
N GLY A 165 21.65 -7.48 -5.16
CA GLY A 165 21.91 -6.05 -5.34
C GLY A 165 21.48 -5.18 -4.16
N THR A 166 22.23 -4.10 -3.95
CA THR A 166 21.84 -3.04 -3.03
C THR A 166 20.83 -2.14 -3.71
N VAL A 167 19.65 -2.05 -3.15
CA VAL A 167 18.58 -1.15 -3.63
C VAL A 167 18.48 0.06 -2.73
N THR A 168 18.54 1.25 -3.31
CA THR A 168 18.14 2.49 -2.65
C THR A 168 16.72 2.82 -3.10
N MET A 169 15.76 2.72 -2.19
CA MET A 169 14.37 3.09 -2.41
C MET A 169 14.09 4.43 -1.76
N LYS A 170 13.50 5.34 -2.54
CA LYS A 170 12.95 6.61 -2.06
C LYS A 170 11.45 6.61 -2.30
N VAL A 171 10.68 6.91 -1.26
CA VAL A 171 9.23 7.09 -1.34
C VAL A 171 8.88 8.50 -0.88
N THR A 172 8.10 9.19 -1.70
CA THR A 172 7.62 10.54 -1.40
C THR A 172 6.12 10.52 -1.20
N TYR A 173 5.69 10.94 -0.02
CA TYR A 173 4.29 11.19 0.29
C TYR A 173 4.02 12.69 0.16
N THR A 174 3.00 13.05 -0.59
CA THR A 174 2.59 14.44 -0.76
C THR A 174 1.07 14.56 -0.63
N VAL A 175 0.61 15.47 0.23
CA VAL A 175 -0.80 15.86 0.28
C VAL A 175 -1.00 17.09 -0.59
N LEU A 176 -1.72 16.91 -1.68
CA LEU A 176 -2.03 17.92 -2.69
C LEU A 176 -3.42 18.54 -2.44
N PRO A 177 -3.75 19.67 -3.08
CA PRO A 177 -5.11 20.20 -3.13
C PRO A 177 -6.12 19.17 -3.63
N GLN A 178 -7.41 19.39 -3.35
CA GLN A 178 -8.53 18.49 -3.69
C GLN A 178 -8.47 17.15 -2.95
N ASN A 179 -7.88 17.14 -1.73
CA ASN A 179 -7.74 15.95 -0.89
C ASN A 179 -7.05 14.77 -1.58
N ILE A 180 -5.97 15.04 -2.32
CA ILE A 180 -5.18 14.02 -2.99
C ILE A 180 -3.97 13.67 -2.14
N TRP A 181 -3.81 12.39 -1.80
CA TRP A 181 -2.56 11.83 -1.30
C TRP A 181 -1.83 11.14 -2.45
N ARG A 182 -0.65 11.65 -2.81
CA ARG A 182 0.22 11.06 -3.82
C ARG A 182 1.37 10.32 -3.17
N VAL A 183 1.62 9.12 -3.66
CA VAL A 183 2.76 8.27 -3.31
C VAL A 183 3.61 8.08 -4.56
N GLU A 184 4.86 8.51 -4.50
CA GLU A 184 5.82 8.38 -5.59
C GLU A 184 6.98 7.49 -5.14
N TYR A 185 7.29 6.48 -5.95
CA TYR A 185 8.36 5.53 -5.72
C TYR A 185 9.51 5.79 -6.71
N GLU A 186 10.74 5.79 -6.22
CA GLU A 186 11.93 5.85 -7.03
C GLU A 186 12.99 4.90 -6.46
N ALA A 187 13.50 3.96 -7.29
CA ALA A 187 14.53 3.04 -6.86
C ALA A 187 15.66 2.91 -7.87
N THR A 188 16.87 2.72 -7.35
CA THR A 188 18.09 2.38 -8.10
C THR A 188 18.76 1.16 -7.48
N THR A 189 19.61 0.49 -8.25
CA THR A 189 20.36 -0.69 -7.80
C THR A 189 21.79 -0.68 -8.30
N ASP A 190 22.68 -1.37 -7.57
CA ASP A 190 24.08 -1.62 -7.98
C ASP A 190 24.28 -2.93 -8.76
N LYS A 191 23.30 -3.86 -8.71
CA LYS A 191 23.29 -5.14 -9.45
C LYS A 191 21.87 -5.43 -9.96
N PRO A 192 21.72 -6.28 -11.01
CA PRO A 192 20.40 -6.73 -11.43
C PRO A 192 19.61 -7.33 -10.27
N THR A 193 18.37 -6.90 -10.11
CA THR A 193 17.44 -7.36 -9.07
C THR A 193 16.01 -7.35 -9.55
N VAL A 194 15.09 -7.90 -8.77
CA VAL A 194 13.64 -7.80 -8.98
C VAL A 194 13.04 -6.82 -7.99
N ILE A 195 12.07 -6.00 -8.45
CA ILE A 195 11.44 -4.97 -7.60
C ILE A 195 9.95 -4.85 -7.91
N ASN A 196 9.13 -4.89 -6.87
CA ASN A 196 7.68 -4.69 -6.98
C ASN A 196 7.15 -4.09 -5.67
N PRO A 197 7.34 -2.79 -5.41
CA PRO A 197 6.84 -2.15 -4.20
C PRO A 197 5.34 -1.90 -4.31
N THR A 198 4.66 -1.92 -3.16
CA THR A 198 3.26 -1.50 -3.05
C THR A 198 2.98 -0.87 -1.68
N HIS A 199 1.79 -0.29 -1.52
CA HIS A 199 1.30 0.25 -0.26
C HIS A 199 0.10 -0.53 0.24
N HIS A 200 0.21 -1.14 1.43
CA HIS A 200 -0.78 -2.08 1.96
C HIS A 200 -1.80 -1.41 2.90
N SER A 201 -2.39 -0.29 2.45
CA SER A 201 -3.46 0.37 3.20
C SER A 201 -4.77 -0.40 3.12
N TYR A 202 -5.43 -0.58 4.26
CA TYR A 202 -6.78 -1.12 4.35
C TYR A 202 -7.78 0.01 4.49
N TRP A 203 -8.75 0.08 3.61
CA TRP A 203 -9.73 1.15 3.53
C TRP A 203 -11.08 0.76 4.11
N ASN A 204 -11.65 1.65 4.93
CA ASN A 204 -13.03 1.61 5.38
C ASN A 204 -13.59 3.04 5.38
N LEU A 205 -14.33 3.41 4.35
CA LEU A 205 -14.80 4.79 4.17
C LEU A 205 -15.92 5.20 5.16
N ALA A 206 -16.52 4.25 5.87
CA ALA A 206 -17.43 4.55 6.97
C ALA A 206 -16.68 5.01 8.23
N GLY A 207 -15.41 4.66 8.35
CA GLY A 207 -14.52 4.90 9.51
C GLY A 207 -13.92 3.59 10.01
N GLU A 208 -12.72 3.63 10.59
CA GLU A 208 -11.94 2.45 10.98
C GLU A 208 -12.73 1.46 11.85
N ALA A 209 -13.37 1.93 12.91
CA ALA A 209 -14.10 1.08 13.87
C ALA A 209 -15.59 0.93 13.54
N SER A 210 -16.01 1.21 12.31
CA SER A 210 -17.45 1.23 11.91
C SER A 210 -18.04 -0.15 11.56
N GLY A 211 -17.27 -1.23 11.72
CA GLY A 211 -17.64 -2.58 11.32
C GLY A 211 -17.05 -2.96 9.96
N ASN A 212 -17.73 -3.84 9.19
CA ASN A 212 -17.21 -4.36 7.94
C ASN A 212 -17.52 -3.45 6.73
N VAL A 213 -16.76 -3.66 5.65
CA VAL A 213 -16.87 -2.90 4.39
C VAL A 213 -17.80 -3.54 3.34
N LEU A 214 -18.48 -4.65 3.66
CA LEU A 214 -19.22 -5.45 2.69
C LEU A 214 -20.35 -4.67 1.99
N GLY A 215 -20.93 -3.68 2.67
CA GLY A 215 -21.95 -2.79 2.11
C GLY A 215 -21.43 -1.59 1.33
N GLN A 216 -20.13 -1.35 1.33
CA GLN A 216 -19.51 -0.27 0.54
C GLN A 216 -19.40 -0.69 -0.92
N LEU A 217 -19.50 0.29 -1.81
CA LEU A 217 -19.49 0.04 -3.24
C LEU A 217 -18.05 0.13 -3.78
N LEU A 218 -17.72 -0.79 -4.68
CA LEU A 218 -16.44 -0.80 -5.38
C LEU A 218 -16.67 -0.92 -6.89
N MET A 219 -15.94 -0.13 -7.68
CA MET A 219 -15.74 -0.28 -9.11
C MET A 219 -14.24 -0.49 -9.36
N VAL A 220 -13.88 -1.43 -10.22
CA VAL A 220 -12.49 -1.70 -10.64
C VAL A 220 -12.41 -1.60 -12.16
N ASN A 221 -11.47 -0.79 -12.65
CA ASN A 221 -11.22 -0.62 -14.08
C ASN A 221 -10.35 -1.76 -14.63
N ALA A 222 -10.92 -2.97 -14.66
CA ALA A 222 -10.25 -4.18 -15.14
C ALA A 222 -11.23 -5.11 -15.82
N ASP A 223 -10.87 -5.60 -17.02
CA ASP A 223 -11.62 -6.63 -17.75
C ASP A 223 -11.14 -8.03 -17.40
N LYS A 224 -9.99 -8.14 -16.69
CA LYS A 224 -9.37 -9.41 -16.33
C LYS A 224 -8.88 -9.37 -14.88
N TYR A 225 -8.84 -10.56 -14.30
CA TYR A 225 -8.14 -10.82 -13.03
C TYR A 225 -7.20 -12.01 -13.22
N THR A 226 -6.21 -12.14 -12.36
CA THR A 226 -5.28 -13.27 -12.41
C THR A 226 -5.82 -14.39 -11.53
N GLN A 227 -6.13 -15.54 -12.12
CA GLN A 227 -6.49 -16.77 -11.40
C GLN A 227 -5.27 -17.31 -10.66
N THR A 228 -5.52 -17.93 -9.51
CA THR A 228 -4.48 -18.53 -8.68
C THR A 228 -4.76 -20.04 -8.50
N ASP A 229 -3.72 -20.76 -8.14
CA ASP A 229 -3.84 -22.10 -7.56
C ASP A 229 -4.26 -22.06 -6.09
N ALA A 230 -4.34 -23.21 -5.45
CA ALA A 230 -4.66 -23.31 -4.02
C ALA A 230 -3.60 -22.68 -3.09
N GLY A 231 -2.39 -22.44 -3.58
CA GLY A 231 -1.31 -21.74 -2.91
C GLY A 231 -1.35 -20.22 -3.09
N LEU A 232 -2.36 -19.71 -3.82
CA LEU A 232 -2.50 -18.33 -4.23
C LEU A 232 -1.38 -17.86 -5.17
N ILE A 233 -0.76 -18.80 -5.90
CA ILE A 233 0.22 -18.50 -6.94
C ILE A 233 -0.49 -18.28 -8.28
N PRO A 234 -0.14 -17.23 -9.05
CA PRO A 234 -0.74 -16.94 -10.35
C PRO A 234 -0.67 -18.09 -11.34
N THR A 235 -1.79 -18.39 -11.99
CA THR A 235 -1.85 -19.41 -13.05
C THR A 235 -2.06 -18.81 -14.43
N LYS A 236 -3.08 -17.96 -14.62
CA LYS A 236 -3.38 -17.26 -15.87
C LYS A 236 -4.34 -16.10 -15.65
N ASP A 237 -4.35 -15.17 -16.58
CA ASP A 237 -5.38 -14.13 -16.61
C ASP A 237 -6.71 -14.70 -17.16
N ALA A 238 -7.81 -14.30 -16.55
CA ALA A 238 -9.17 -14.68 -16.95
C ALA A 238 -10.07 -13.45 -17.01
N ALA A 239 -11.10 -13.50 -17.85
CA ALA A 239 -12.12 -12.45 -17.90
C ALA A 239 -12.90 -12.38 -16.59
N VAL A 240 -13.29 -11.17 -16.19
CA VAL A 240 -14.15 -10.97 -15.01
C VAL A 240 -15.61 -11.30 -15.27
N ASP A 241 -16.03 -11.38 -16.53
CA ASP A 241 -17.42 -11.62 -16.94
C ASP A 241 -18.04 -12.84 -16.25
N GLY A 242 -19.20 -12.66 -15.64
CA GLY A 242 -19.96 -13.74 -15.00
C GLY A 242 -19.33 -14.29 -13.72
N THR A 243 -18.31 -13.62 -13.20
CA THR A 243 -17.63 -14.02 -11.95
C THR A 243 -17.92 -13.08 -10.79
N GLY A 244 -17.58 -13.50 -9.58
CA GLY A 244 -17.57 -12.65 -8.39
C GLY A 244 -16.56 -11.50 -8.45
N PHE A 245 -15.67 -11.49 -9.45
CA PHE A 245 -14.66 -10.45 -9.67
C PHE A 245 -15.10 -9.36 -10.67
N ASP A 246 -16.33 -9.41 -11.21
CA ASP A 246 -16.81 -8.38 -12.14
C ASP A 246 -17.22 -7.11 -11.39
N PHE A 247 -16.26 -6.21 -11.18
CA PHE A 247 -16.44 -4.89 -10.60
C PHE A 247 -16.38 -3.75 -11.62
N ARG A 248 -16.53 -4.02 -12.92
CA ARG A 248 -16.54 -2.96 -13.95
C ARG A 248 -17.67 -1.93 -13.77
N LYS A 249 -18.70 -2.30 -13.04
CA LYS A 249 -19.73 -1.39 -12.52
C LYS A 249 -19.72 -1.43 -11.01
N ALA A 250 -19.92 -0.28 -10.38
CA ALA A 250 -19.95 -0.17 -8.93
C ALA A 250 -20.98 -1.12 -8.34
N ARG A 251 -20.55 -1.97 -7.40
CA ARG A 251 -21.41 -2.92 -6.68
C ARG A 251 -20.88 -3.13 -5.26
N PRO A 252 -21.72 -3.65 -4.32
CA PRO A 252 -21.26 -3.94 -2.97
C PRO A 252 -20.05 -4.90 -2.96
N ILE A 253 -19.08 -4.62 -2.12
CA ILE A 253 -17.92 -5.53 -1.90
C ILE A 253 -18.40 -6.92 -1.50
N GLY A 254 -19.47 -7.00 -0.68
CA GLY A 254 -20.07 -8.27 -0.25
C GLY A 254 -20.75 -9.11 -1.34
N ALA A 255 -20.89 -8.60 -2.57
CA ALA A 255 -21.52 -9.34 -3.67
C ALA A 255 -20.80 -10.64 -4.07
N MET A 256 -19.55 -10.84 -3.65
CA MET A 256 -18.84 -12.12 -3.78
C MET A 256 -19.58 -13.25 -3.08
N ALA A 257 -20.18 -13.00 -1.92
CA ALA A 257 -20.93 -14.01 -1.16
C ALA A 257 -22.09 -14.60 -1.95
N GLU A 258 -22.82 -13.77 -2.72
CA GLU A 258 -23.93 -14.20 -3.56
C GLU A 258 -23.43 -15.08 -4.72
N TRP A 259 -22.32 -14.66 -5.34
CA TRP A 259 -21.72 -15.44 -6.43
C TRP A 259 -21.20 -16.78 -5.92
N MET A 260 -20.51 -16.82 -4.77
CA MET A 260 -19.99 -18.05 -4.16
C MET A 260 -21.12 -19.01 -3.75
N ALA A 261 -22.22 -18.49 -3.20
CA ALA A 261 -23.39 -19.31 -2.85
C ALA A 261 -24.02 -20.03 -4.04
N ALA A 262 -23.86 -19.47 -5.25
CA ALA A 262 -24.31 -20.07 -6.49
C ALA A 262 -23.33 -21.12 -7.06
N GLN A 263 -22.14 -21.31 -6.43
CA GLN A 263 -21.11 -22.27 -6.86
C GLN A 263 -21.04 -23.43 -5.86
N ASP A 264 -21.59 -24.59 -6.19
CA ASP A 264 -21.67 -25.78 -5.29
C ASP A 264 -20.29 -26.31 -4.81
N SER A 265 -19.20 -25.95 -5.51
CA SER A 265 -17.86 -26.51 -5.29
C SER A 265 -16.92 -25.60 -4.49
N LEU A 266 -17.33 -24.36 -4.17
CA LEU A 266 -16.46 -23.40 -3.51
C LEU A 266 -16.74 -23.33 -2.02
N LYS A 267 -15.68 -23.49 -1.22
CA LYS A 267 -15.77 -23.25 0.23
C LYS A 267 -15.84 -21.74 0.50
N PRO A 268 -16.73 -21.28 1.37
CA PRO A 268 -16.99 -19.84 1.55
C PRO A 268 -15.79 -18.97 1.93
N MET A 269 -14.77 -19.51 2.57
CA MET A 269 -13.63 -18.74 3.10
C MET A 269 -12.38 -18.75 2.21
N ASP A 270 -12.21 -19.76 1.36
CA ASP A 270 -10.95 -19.96 0.63
C ASP A 270 -10.86 -19.12 -0.65
N ASN A 271 -11.97 -18.55 -1.11
CA ASN A 271 -12.07 -17.88 -2.42
C ASN A 271 -12.53 -16.41 -2.37
N TRP A 272 -12.50 -15.78 -1.20
CA TRP A 272 -12.72 -14.34 -1.11
C TRP A 272 -11.58 -13.56 -1.79
N TYR A 273 -11.73 -12.25 -1.89
CA TYR A 273 -10.78 -11.40 -2.58
C TYR A 273 -9.37 -11.49 -1.97
N ASP A 274 -8.48 -12.16 -2.64
CA ASP A 274 -7.03 -12.10 -2.53
C ASP A 274 -6.46 -12.32 -3.94
N HIS A 275 -6.85 -11.41 -4.86
CA HIS A 275 -6.60 -11.60 -6.28
C HIS A 275 -6.09 -10.31 -6.93
N ASN A 276 -5.25 -10.50 -7.93
CA ASN A 276 -4.71 -9.45 -8.76
C ASN A 276 -5.66 -9.11 -9.91
N PHE A 277 -6.04 -7.84 -10.04
CA PHE A 277 -6.80 -7.29 -11.16
C PHE A 277 -5.85 -6.68 -12.19
N VAL A 278 -6.01 -7.02 -13.46
CA VAL A 278 -5.25 -6.48 -14.59
C VAL A 278 -5.92 -5.20 -15.04
N LEU A 279 -5.34 -4.06 -14.72
CA LEU A 279 -5.93 -2.76 -14.98
C LEU A 279 -5.95 -2.41 -16.47
N ASN A 280 -7.05 -1.87 -16.93
CA ASN A 280 -7.17 -1.35 -18.29
C ASN A 280 -6.29 -0.11 -18.45
N GLY A 281 -5.68 0.04 -19.64
CA GLY A 281 -4.78 1.15 -19.97
C GLY A 281 -3.32 0.72 -20.08
N ARG A 282 -2.43 1.68 -20.33
CA ARG A 282 -1.01 1.40 -20.55
C ARG A 282 -0.22 1.42 -19.24
N ILE A 283 0.79 0.56 -19.15
CA ILE A 283 1.77 0.58 -18.06
C ILE A 283 2.55 1.89 -18.11
N GLY A 284 2.79 2.51 -16.96
CA GLY A 284 3.51 3.77 -16.84
C GLY A 284 2.65 5.03 -17.08
N GLU A 285 1.43 4.89 -17.64
CA GLU A 285 0.48 6.01 -17.75
C GLU A 285 -0.46 6.03 -16.56
N MET A 286 -0.70 7.24 -16.01
CA MET A 286 -1.64 7.44 -14.90
C MET A 286 -3.07 7.11 -15.36
N LYS A 287 -3.73 6.17 -14.67
CA LYS A 287 -5.08 5.70 -14.98
C LYS A 287 -5.86 5.41 -13.71
N LEU A 288 -7.18 5.50 -13.80
CA LEU A 288 -8.06 5.07 -12.73
C LEU A 288 -7.94 3.55 -12.56
N ALA A 289 -7.55 3.11 -11.36
CA ALA A 289 -7.55 1.70 -10.98
C ALA A 289 -8.91 1.28 -10.44
N CYS A 290 -9.43 2.03 -9.48
CA CYS A 290 -10.72 1.73 -8.85
C CYS A 290 -11.35 2.99 -8.23
N GLU A 291 -12.64 2.89 -7.95
CA GLU A 291 -13.40 3.82 -7.13
C GLU A 291 -14.14 3.04 -6.04
N MET A 292 -13.94 3.43 -4.79
CA MET A 292 -14.67 2.91 -3.63
C MET A 292 -15.54 4.02 -3.05
N SER A 293 -16.76 3.69 -2.59
CA SER A 293 -17.63 4.67 -1.96
C SER A 293 -18.46 4.06 -0.82
N ASP A 294 -18.69 4.86 0.20
CA ASP A 294 -19.63 4.53 1.29
C ASP A 294 -20.92 5.33 1.15
N PRO A 295 -22.07 4.68 0.85
CA PRO A 295 -23.33 5.37 0.67
C PRO A 295 -23.81 6.15 1.90
N LYS A 296 -23.41 5.76 3.11
CA LYS A 296 -23.84 6.38 4.37
C LYS A 296 -23.12 7.69 4.62
N SER A 297 -21.80 7.68 4.61
CA SER A 297 -20.98 8.87 4.86
C SER A 297 -20.84 9.77 3.62
N GLY A 298 -21.14 9.22 2.44
CA GLY A 298 -20.91 9.88 1.14
C GLY A 298 -19.45 9.96 0.73
N ARG A 299 -18.51 9.39 1.49
CA ARG A 299 -17.10 9.39 1.13
C ARG A 299 -16.83 8.56 -0.10
N VAL A 300 -15.95 9.06 -0.94
CA VAL A 300 -15.46 8.42 -2.16
C VAL A 300 -13.94 8.41 -2.11
N LEU A 301 -13.35 7.29 -2.50
CA LEU A 301 -11.92 7.13 -2.74
C LEU A 301 -11.72 6.65 -4.18
N GLU A 302 -11.05 7.46 -5.00
CA GLU A 302 -10.52 7.01 -6.27
C GLU A 302 -9.03 6.70 -6.12
N ILE A 303 -8.59 5.56 -6.67
CA ILE A 303 -7.17 5.21 -6.75
C ILE A 303 -6.75 5.30 -8.22
N TRP A 304 -5.76 6.14 -8.47
CA TRP A 304 -5.14 6.34 -9.78
C TRP A 304 -3.69 5.87 -9.73
N THR A 305 -3.21 5.20 -10.76
CA THR A 305 -1.86 4.62 -10.72
C THR A 305 -1.21 4.51 -12.09
N THR A 306 0.12 4.47 -12.10
CA THR A 306 0.94 4.08 -13.25
C THR A 306 1.18 2.57 -13.32
N GLU A 307 0.81 1.81 -12.28
CA GLU A 307 1.00 0.37 -12.18
C GLU A 307 0.06 -0.41 -13.12
N PRO A 308 0.48 -1.61 -13.58
CA PRO A 308 -0.33 -2.45 -14.48
C PRO A 308 -1.48 -3.15 -13.77
N CYS A 309 -1.38 -3.35 -12.47
CA CYS A 309 -2.29 -4.20 -11.72
C CYS A 309 -2.66 -3.58 -10.37
N MET A 310 -3.66 -4.18 -9.75
CA MET A 310 -4.06 -3.91 -8.37
C MET A 310 -4.48 -5.22 -7.69
N GLN A 311 -3.81 -5.56 -6.59
CA GLN A 311 -4.29 -6.61 -5.70
C GLN A 311 -5.45 -6.09 -4.86
N MET A 312 -6.50 -6.90 -4.75
CA MET A 312 -7.60 -6.68 -3.81
C MET A 312 -7.58 -7.79 -2.75
N TYR A 313 -7.45 -7.39 -1.48
CA TYR A 313 -7.55 -8.31 -0.36
C TYR A 313 -8.65 -7.85 0.61
N GLY A 314 -9.61 -8.74 0.89
CA GLY A 314 -10.84 -8.41 1.62
C GLY A 314 -10.74 -8.46 3.15
N ALA A 315 -9.56 -8.66 3.73
CA ALA A 315 -9.37 -8.83 5.18
C ALA A 315 -10.19 -9.99 5.78
N GLN A 316 -10.48 -11.02 4.98
CA GLN A 316 -11.25 -12.20 5.41
C GLN A 316 -10.55 -13.01 6.52
N ASN A 317 -9.24 -12.88 6.66
CA ASN A 317 -8.47 -13.60 7.68
C ASN A 317 -8.45 -12.89 9.05
N MET A 318 -9.07 -11.72 9.20
CA MET A 318 -9.29 -11.08 10.50
C MET A 318 -10.44 -11.77 11.25
N THR A 319 -10.26 -13.05 11.61
CA THR A 319 -11.31 -13.88 12.24
C THR A 319 -11.42 -13.65 13.76
N ALA A 320 -10.36 -13.14 14.39
CA ALA A 320 -10.38 -12.72 15.78
C ALA A 320 -10.79 -11.25 15.88
N GLU A 321 -11.43 -10.87 16.99
CA GLU A 321 -11.69 -9.49 17.32
C GLU A 321 -10.37 -8.81 17.72
N LEU A 322 -9.96 -7.79 16.97
CA LEU A 322 -8.71 -7.07 17.17
C LEU A 322 -9.00 -5.65 17.69
N PRO A 323 -8.12 -5.03 18.50
CA PRO A 323 -8.32 -3.66 18.95
C PRO A 323 -8.31 -2.70 17.75
N ALA A 324 -9.17 -1.69 17.76
CA ALA A 324 -9.07 -0.56 16.84
C ALA A 324 -8.17 0.55 17.43
N LYS A 325 -7.76 1.50 16.60
CA LYS A 325 -7.04 2.70 17.07
C LYS A 325 -7.89 3.56 17.99
N GLU A 326 -9.20 3.60 17.74
CA GLU A 326 -10.15 4.25 18.64
C GLU A 326 -10.32 3.45 19.92
N LYS A 327 -10.25 4.13 21.07
CA LYS A 327 -10.34 3.48 22.37
C LYS A 327 -11.70 2.78 22.56
N GLY A 328 -11.62 1.46 22.79
CA GLY A 328 -12.79 0.60 22.96
C GLY A 328 -13.47 0.17 21.67
N GLY A 329 -12.95 0.59 20.51
CA GLY A 329 -13.34 0.06 19.21
C GLY A 329 -12.67 -1.28 18.92
N THR A 330 -13.26 -2.06 18.01
CA THR A 330 -12.74 -3.34 17.56
C THR A 330 -12.78 -3.46 16.05
N LEU A 331 -11.83 -4.21 15.49
CA LEU A 331 -11.79 -4.61 14.10
C LEU A 331 -12.31 -6.05 13.99
N CYS A 332 -13.22 -6.26 13.06
CA CYS A 332 -13.81 -7.57 12.78
C CYS A 332 -13.35 -8.09 11.41
N GLN A 333 -13.76 -9.29 11.06
CA GLN A 333 -13.60 -9.83 9.71
C GLN A 333 -14.22 -8.86 8.68
N PHE A 334 -13.49 -8.62 7.59
CA PHE A 334 -13.85 -7.63 6.56
C PHE A 334 -13.91 -6.17 7.06
N ALA A 335 -13.22 -5.85 8.14
CA ALA A 335 -13.19 -4.47 8.67
C ALA A 335 -12.63 -3.45 7.67
N GLY A 336 -11.85 -3.90 6.68
CA GLY A 336 -11.31 -3.08 5.62
C GLY A 336 -11.00 -3.88 4.36
N VAL A 337 -10.70 -3.19 3.27
CA VAL A 337 -10.21 -3.79 2.03
C VAL A 337 -8.85 -3.18 1.65
N ALA A 338 -7.85 -4.01 1.39
CA ALA A 338 -6.59 -3.56 0.81
C ALA A 338 -6.71 -3.50 -0.71
N LEU A 339 -6.23 -2.39 -1.29
CA LEU A 339 -6.25 -2.10 -2.73
C LEU A 339 -4.84 -1.66 -3.12
N GLU A 340 -4.00 -2.65 -3.47
CA GLU A 340 -2.57 -2.51 -3.61
C GLU A 340 -2.16 -2.40 -5.08
N THR A 341 -1.83 -1.20 -5.53
CA THR A 341 -1.33 -0.98 -6.89
C THR A 341 0.09 -1.51 -7.01
N GLN A 342 0.34 -2.40 -7.98
CA GLN A 342 1.58 -3.16 -8.10
C GLN A 342 1.75 -3.77 -9.50
N HIS A 343 2.90 -4.39 -9.76
CA HIS A 343 3.06 -5.36 -10.84
C HIS A 343 2.45 -6.71 -10.44
N TYR A 344 2.38 -7.64 -11.42
CA TYR A 344 1.83 -8.97 -11.18
C TYR A 344 2.57 -9.72 -10.08
N PRO A 345 1.85 -10.46 -9.22
CA PRO A 345 2.47 -11.44 -8.32
C PRO A 345 3.25 -12.50 -9.13
N ASP A 346 4.32 -13.04 -8.55
CA ASP A 346 5.18 -14.07 -9.12
C ASP A 346 5.80 -13.74 -10.51
N SER A 347 5.86 -12.46 -10.90
CA SER A 347 6.42 -12.02 -12.19
C SER A 347 7.82 -12.55 -12.48
N PRO A 348 8.74 -12.71 -11.50
CA PRO A 348 10.06 -13.25 -11.78
C PRO A 348 10.05 -14.65 -12.39
N ASN A 349 8.99 -15.43 -12.14
CA ASN A 349 8.79 -16.80 -12.62
C ASN A 349 7.86 -16.88 -13.84
N ARG A 350 7.36 -15.75 -14.30
CA ARG A 350 6.33 -15.65 -15.34
C ARG A 350 6.82 -14.81 -16.51
N PRO A 351 7.43 -15.43 -17.54
CA PRO A 351 7.95 -14.71 -18.71
C PRO A 351 6.84 -14.09 -19.58
N ASP A 352 5.59 -14.50 -19.37
CA ASP A 352 4.39 -13.95 -19.99
C ASP A 352 3.89 -12.65 -19.31
N PHE A 353 4.39 -12.31 -18.12
CA PHE A 353 4.09 -11.08 -17.42
C PHE A 353 5.12 -9.97 -17.72
N PRO A 354 4.74 -8.69 -17.55
CA PRO A 354 5.70 -7.59 -17.69
C PRO A 354 6.90 -7.75 -16.75
N SER A 355 8.09 -7.45 -17.28
CA SER A 355 9.33 -7.54 -16.50
C SER A 355 9.35 -6.54 -15.34
N ILE A 356 9.86 -7.03 -14.21
CA ILE A 356 10.08 -6.25 -12.98
C ILE A 356 11.57 -6.22 -12.60
N VAL A 357 12.44 -6.57 -13.54
CA VAL A 357 13.89 -6.53 -13.34
C VAL A 357 14.37 -5.09 -13.41
N LEU A 358 15.09 -4.67 -12.37
CA LEU A 358 15.80 -3.39 -12.31
C LEU A 358 17.30 -3.64 -12.47
N ARG A 359 17.94 -2.90 -13.37
CA ARG A 359 19.38 -3.03 -13.68
C ARG A 359 20.15 -1.79 -13.26
N PRO A 360 21.49 -1.91 -13.01
CA PRO A 360 22.35 -0.77 -12.78
C PRO A 360 22.23 0.27 -13.90
N GLY A 361 22.11 1.53 -13.53
CA GLY A 361 21.91 2.64 -14.47
C GLY A 361 20.45 2.91 -14.84
N GLU A 362 19.53 2.01 -14.49
CA GLU A 362 18.08 2.23 -14.62
C GLU A 362 17.51 2.82 -13.34
N THR A 363 16.36 3.46 -13.45
CA THR A 363 15.56 3.93 -12.30
C THR A 363 14.15 3.42 -12.42
N PHE A 364 13.74 2.62 -11.44
CA PHE A 364 12.31 2.29 -11.26
C PHE A 364 11.56 3.53 -10.82
N ARG A 365 10.40 3.76 -11.42
CA ARG A 365 9.46 4.82 -11.01
C ARG A 365 8.03 4.33 -11.08
N SER A 366 7.28 4.66 -10.03
CA SER A 366 5.84 4.42 -9.96
C SER A 366 5.16 5.54 -9.20
N THR A 367 3.90 5.79 -9.52
CA THR A 367 3.08 6.81 -8.84
C THR A 367 1.68 6.28 -8.62
N THR A 368 1.18 6.45 -7.40
CA THR A 368 -0.22 6.19 -7.05
C THR A 368 -0.81 7.41 -6.36
N GLU A 369 -2.03 7.79 -6.75
CA GLU A 369 -2.81 8.85 -6.11
C GLU A 369 -4.07 8.27 -5.48
N TYR A 370 -4.31 8.63 -4.24
CA TYR A 370 -5.53 8.36 -3.49
C TYR A 370 -6.30 9.68 -3.40
N ARG A 371 -7.41 9.78 -4.13
CA ARG A 371 -8.20 10.99 -4.25
C ARG A 371 -9.50 10.85 -3.47
N PHE A 372 -9.64 11.66 -2.42
CA PHE A 372 -10.81 11.60 -1.53
C PHE A 372 -11.83 12.67 -1.93
N GLY A 373 -13.07 12.23 -2.12
CA GLY A 373 -14.21 13.07 -2.49
C GLY A 373 -15.43 12.78 -1.63
N VAL A 374 -16.52 13.49 -1.95
CA VAL A 374 -17.84 13.34 -1.31
C VAL A 374 -18.93 13.37 -2.36
N ARG A 375 -19.91 12.45 -2.26
CA ARG A 375 -21.15 12.40 -3.09
C ARG A 375 -22.39 12.56 -2.27
#